data_284ecad5580be94b2769b9ff2a4df2c3
#
_entry.id   284ecad5580be94b2769b9ff2a4df2c3
#
_cell.length_a   1.000
_cell.length_b   1.000
_cell.length_c   1.000
_cell.angle_alpha   90.00
_cell.angle_beta   90.00
_cell.angle_gamma   90.00
#
_symmetry.space_group_name_H-M   'P 1'
#
loop_
_entity.id
_entity.type
_entity.pdbx_description
1 polymer ?
#
loop_
_entity_poly.entity_id
_entity_poly.type
_entity_poly.pdbx_seq_one_letter_code
_entity_poly.pdbx_strand_id
1 'polypeptide(L)'
;MNQNTFPFTALVAQAPLQQALLLAAVDPSIGGVLVSGPRGTAKSTAARALAELLPEGKLVTLPLGASEEQLIGTLDIQSALRDGGVKFSPGLLAKAHLGVLYVDEVNLLPNPLVDQLLDVAASGVNIIERDGISHRHDARFVLIGTMNPEEGELRPQLLDRFGLAVEMSNCFDADVRQRIVKSRLAFDTDPEAFRARHESEQTSLGQRIHAARAALSSFDFDDTVHARVSELCIDAHVDGLRADIVMLRAARALAALEGAANVAVTHVERVADAVLKHRRRESQSPSREPASRESTPRDAGSGESDWGAMPPEPTGIAKVKQVRPLAAKKA
;
A
#
# COMPACT_ATOMS: atom_id res chain seq x y z
N MET A 1 24.86 10.42 -6.34
CA MET A 1 24.20 10.41 -5.03
C MET A 1 23.70 11.81 -4.74
N ASN A 2 22.46 11.96 -4.31
CA ASN A 2 21.87 13.27 -4.05
C ASN A 2 22.42 13.75 -2.68
N GLN A 3 23.28 14.77 -2.65
CA GLN A 3 23.98 15.24 -1.44
C GLN A 3 23.03 15.69 -0.29
N ASN A 4 21.72 15.78 -0.57
CA ASN A 4 20.72 16.30 0.35
C ASN A 4 19.78 15.23 0.95
N THR A 5 20.08 13.93 0.83
CA THR A 5 19.25 12.89 1.43
C THR A 5 19.77 12.48 2.80
N PHE A 6 18.87 12.44 3.78
CA PHE A 6 19.18 11.99 5.13
C PHE A 6 19.46 10.47 5.13
N PRO A 7 20.56 9.99 5.77
CA PRO A 7 20.90 8.57 5.76
C PRO A 7 19.84 7.70 6.45
N PHE A 8 19.55 6.54 5.88
CA PHE A 8 18.56 5.60 6.45
C PHE A 8 18.99 5.07 7.83
N THR A 9 20.30 4.82 8.01
CA THR A 9 20.86 4.35 9.27
C THR A 9 20.84 5.40 10.37
N ALA A 10 20.68 6.69 10.02
CA ALA A 10 20.55 7.79 10.96
C ALA A 10 19.12 8.04 11.46
N LEU A 11 18.11 7.28 10.97
CA LEU A 11 16.73 7.40 11.45
C LEU A 11 16.64 6.91 12.89
N VAL A 12 16.16 7.79 13.79
CA VAL A 12 16.08 7.53 15.22
C VAL A 12 14.69 7.07 15.63
N ALA A 13 14.62 6.01 16.45
CA ALA A 13 13.39 5.52 17.10
C ALA A 13 12.23 5.16 16.15
N GLN A 14 12.55 4.66 14.96
CA GLN A 14 11.58 4.23 13.95
C GLN A 14 11.79 2.76 13.55
N ALA A 15 12.17 1.90 14.49
CA ALA A 15 12.52 0.52 14.22
C ALA A 15 11.42 -0.27 13.47
N PRO A 16 10.11 -0.16 13.81
CA PRO A 16 9.06 -0.84 13.04
C PRO A 16 8.97 -0.36 11.59
N LEU A 17 9.09 0.96 11.36
CA LEU A 17 9.10 1.52 10.00
C LEU A 17 10.33 1.06 9.23
N GLN A 18 11.52 1.15 9.83
CA GLN A 18 12.76 0.70 9.20
C GLN A 18 12.68 -0.78 8.82
N GLN A 19 12.18 -1.63 9.72
CA GLN A 19 12.01 -3.05 9.46
C GLN A 19 11.05 -3.29 8.28
N ALA A 20 9.86 -2.71 8.29
CA ALA A 20 8.89 -2.88 7.22
C ALA A 20 9.43 -2.42 5.86
N LEU A 21 10.13 -1.27 5.83
CA LEU A 21 10.75 -0.74 4.62
C LEU A 21 11.88 -1.65 4.10
N LEU A 22 12.71 -2.21 4.98
CA LEU A 22 13.76 -3.14 4.60
C LEU A 22 13.21 -4.47 4.08
N LEU A 23 12.14 -5.00 4.69
CA LEU A 23 11.47 -6.21 4.21
C LEU A 23 10.91 -6.02 2.80
N ALA A 24 10.23 -4.90 2.55
CA ALA A 24 9.73 -4.56 1.23
C ALA A 24 10.87 -4.27 0.23
N ALA A 25 12.00 -3.75 0.70
CA ALA A 25 13.20 -3.57 -0.13
C ALA A 25 13.82 -4.91 -0.53
N VAL A 26 13.83 -5.90 0.35
CA VAL A 26 14.32 -7.26 0.07
C VAL A 26 13.37 -8.00 -0.87
N ASP A 27 12.08 -8.02 -0.56
CA ASP A 27 11.05 -8.69 -1.38
C ASP A 27 9.90 -7.72 -1.72
N PRO A 28 9.97 -6.99 -2.84
CA PRO A 28 8.89 -6.10 -3.27
C PRO A 28 7.55 -6.81 -3.50
N SER A 29 7.55 -8.13 -3.73
CA SER A 29 6.32 -8.92 -3.94
C SER A 29 5.47 -9.07 -2.66
N ILE A 30 5.95 -8.59 -1.51
CA ILE A 30 5.16 -8.45 -0.27
C ILE A 30 3.92 -7.57 -0.50
N GLY A 31 3.97 -6.62 -1.46
CA GLY A 31 2.80 -5.82 -1.85
C GLY A 31 2.77 -4.41 -1.25
N GLY A 32 3.92 -3.90 -0.83
CA GLY A 32 4.08 -2.53 -0.35
C GLY A 32 3.89 -2.33 1.15
N VAL A 33 4.23 -1.12 1.60
CA VAL A 33 4.15 -0.68 3.00
C VAL A 33 3.20 0.51 3.11
N LEU A 34 2.18 0.38 3.95
CA LEU A 34 1.32 1.48 4.36
C LEU A 34 1.85 2.10 5.65
N VAL A 35 2.16 3.39 5.63
CA VAL A 35 2.65 4.12 6.80
C VAL A 35 1.57 5.11 7.25
N SER A 36 0.84 4.75 8.30
CA SER A 36 -0.20 5.59 8.91
C SER A 36 0.38 6.43 10.04
N GLY A 37 -0.11 7.65 10.22
CA GLY A 37 0.25 8.48 11.36
C GLY A 37 0.30 9.98 11.06
N PRO A 38 0.52 10.81 12.09
CA PRO A 38 0.44 12.25 11.99
C PRO A 38 1.49 12.84 11.05
N ARG A 39 1.28 14.07 10.62
CA ARG A 39 2.24 14.83 9.82
C ARG A 39 3.54 15.08 10.60
N GLY A 40 4.65 15.21 9.89
CA GLY A 40 5.95 15.51 10.51
C GLY A 40 6.69 14.33 11.14
N THR A 41 6.20 13.08 10.98
CA THR A 41 6.87 11.87 11.50
C THR A 41 7.96 11.30 10.57
N ALA A 42 8.48 12.11 9.65
CA ALA A 42 9.58 11.78 8.72
C ALA A 42 9.29 10.63 7.74
N LYS A 43 8.02 10.34 7.42
CA LYS A 43 7.61 9.27 6.47
C LYS A 43 8.29 9.42 5.10
N SER A 44 8.21 10.61 4.49
CA SER A 44 8.85 10.91 3.20
C SER A 44 10.38 10.90 3.25
N THR A 45 10.95 11.29 4.40
CA THR A 45 12.41 11.22 4.63
C THR A 45 12.88 9.77 4.62
N ALA A 46 12.16 8.88 5.31
CA ALA A 46 12.47 7.44 5.33
C ALA A 46 12.36 6.79 3.94
N ALA A 47 11.35 7.17 3.15
CA ALA A 47 11.19 6.67 1.78
C ALA A 47 12.35 7.10 0.86
N ARG A 48 12.78 8.36 0.95
CA ARG A 48 13.95 8.87 0.20
C ARG A 48 15.24 8.18 0.61
N ALA A 49 15.42 8.02 1.93
CA ALA A 49 16.59 7.35 2.49
C ALA A 49 16.66 5.88 2.06
N LEU A 50 15.53 5.17 2.01
CA LEU A 50 15.47 3.82 1.49
C LEU A 50 15.86 3.74 0.01
N ALA A 51 15.39 4.67 -0.81
CA ALA A 51 15.70 4.67 -2.24
C ALA A 51 17.20 4.72 -2.51
N GLU A 52 17.96 5.45 -1.67
CA GLU A 52 19.44 5.50 -1.79
C GLU A 52 20.14 4.17 -1.44
N LEU A 53 19.50 3.28 -0.66
CA LEU A 53 20.06 1.96 -0.36
C LEU A 53 19.88 0.97 -1.53
N LEU A 54 18.95 1.27 -2.45
CA LEU A 54 18.70 0.42 -3.61
C LEU A 54 19.72 0.69 -4.72
N PRO A 55 20.13 -0.33 -5.48
CA PRO A 55 21.15 -0.17 -6.55
C PRO A 55 20.79 0.91 -7.58
N GLU A 56 19.51 1.04 -7.93
CA GLU A 56 19.04 2.02 -8.90
C GLU A 56 18.91 3.44 -8.31
N GLY A 57 18.81 3.57 -6.98
CA GLY A 57 18.70 4.85 -6.28
C GLY A 57 17.51 5.71 -6.67
N LYS A 58 16.49 5.13 -7.30
CA LYS A 58 15.34 5.84 -7.86
C LYS A 58 14.22 6.01 -6.84
N LEU A 59 13.78 7.26 -6.66
CA LEU A 59 12.53 7.58 -5.99
C LEU A 59 11.60 8.25 -7.00
N VAL A 60 10.45 7.64 -7.22
CA VAL A 60 9.36 8.20 -8.01
C VAL A 60 8.23 8.56 -7.07
N THR A 61 7.74 9.79 -7.13
CA THR A 61 6.59 10.23 -6.33
C THR A 61 5.37 10.30 -7.23
N LEU A 62 4.28 9.69 -6.78
CA LEU A 62 2.96 9.80 -7.42
C LEU A 62 2.26 11.06 -6.89
N PRO A 63 1.97 12.06 -7.74
CA PRO A 63 1.20 13.23 -7.32
C PRO A 63 -0.28 12.89 -7.14
N LEU A 64 -0.99 13.53 -6.20
CA LEU A 64 -2.41 13.29 -5.93
C LEU A 64 -3.32 13.53 -7.14
N GLY A 65 -2.93 14.44 -8.02
CA GLY A 65 -3.67 14.74 -9.27
C GLY A 65 -3.24 13.89 -10.47
N ALA A 66 -2.50 12.80 -10.28
CA ALA A 66 -2.06 11.96 -11.39
C ALA A 66 -3.25 11.29 -12.09
N SER A 67 -3.23 11.32 -13.42
CA SER A 67 -4.16 10.53 -14.23
C SER A 67 -3.72 9.07 -14.31
N GLU A 68 -4.65 8.18 -14.68
CA GLU A 68 -4.35 6.78 -14.96
C GLU A 68 -3.24 6.64 -16.02
N GLU A 69 -3.32 7.41 -17.10
CA GLU A 69 -2.31 7.40 -18.16
C GLU A 69 -0.91 7.83 -17.67
N GLN A 70 -0.85 8.76 -16.72
CA GLN A 70 0.43 9.15 -16.10
C GLN A 70 0.99 8.02 -15.23
N LEU A 71 0.13 7.25 -14.57
CA LEU A 71 0.53 6.13 -13.74
C LEU A 71 1.04 4.97 -14.58
N ILE A 72 0.18 4.42 -15.45
CA ILE A 72 0.46 3.18 -16.20
C ILE A 72 1.27 3.42 -17.49
N GLY A 73 1.17 4.61 -18.08
CA GLY A 73 1.70 4.94 -19.40
C GLY A 73 0.64 4.88 -20.50
N THR A 74 0.99 5.25 -21.69
CA THR A 74 0.09 5.27 -22.84
C THR A 74 0.68 4.60 -24.08
N LEU A 75 -0.20 4.11 -24.96
CA LEU A 75 0.16 3.62 -26.29
C LEU A 75 -0.14 4.71 -27.33
N ASP A 76 0.87 5.14 -28.08
CA ASP A 76 0.69 6.06 -29.20
C ASP A 76 0.23 5.31 -30.45
N ILE A 77 -1.10 5.24 -30.61
CA ILE A 77 -1.75 4.56 -31.74
C ILE A 77 -1.56 5.34 -33.04
N GLN A 78 -1.40 6.67 -33.00
CA GLN A 78 -1.18 7.46 -34.20
C GLN A 78 0.18 7.16 -34.84
N SER A 79 1.20 6.88 -34.03
CA SER A 79 2.48 6.38 -34.51
C SER A 79 2.36 5.00 -35.16
N ALA A 80 1.49 4.13 -34.63
CA ALA A 80 1.22 2.81 -35.21
C ALA A 80 0.61 2.88 -36.62
N LEU A 81 -0.27 3.84 -36.83
CA LEU A 81 -0.94 4.04 -38.12
C LEU A 81 -0.01 4.69 -39.16
N ARG A 82 1.01 5.46 -38.75
CA ARG A 82 1.94 6.12 -39.64
C ARG A 82 3.16 5.25 -39.99
N ASP A 83 3.73 4.63 -38.96
CA ASP A 83 5.06 3.97 -39.05
C ASP A 83 4.97 2.44 -38.91
N GLY A 84 3.78 1.87 -38.74
CA GLY A 84 3.54 0.43 -38.57
C GLY A 84 4.01 -0.15 -37.23
N GLY A 85 4.41 0.71 -36.27
CA GLY A 85 4.92 0.29 -34.96
C GLY A 85 4.26 1.06 -33.81
N VAL A 86 3.70 0.33 -32.83
CA VAL A 86 3.13 0.94 -31.60
C VAL A 86 4.27 1.48 -30.74
N LYS A 87 4.23 2.75 -30.37
CA LYS A 87 5.17 3.36 -29.44
C LYS A 87 4.54 3.41 -28.05
N PHE A 88 5.23 2.83 -27.06
CA PHE A 88 4.86 2.93 -25.65
C PHE A 88 5.50 4.18 -25.04
N SER A 89 4.67 5.01 -24.40
CA SER A 89 5.11 6.12 -23.55
C SER A 89 5.08 5.67 -22.10
N PRO A 90 6.24 5.49 -21.42
CA PRO A 90 6.30 4.92 -20.09
C PRO A 90 5.73 5.85 -19.03
N GLY A 91 4.82 5.33 -18.19
CA GLY A 91 4.25 6.00 -17.03
C GLY A 91 5.16 5.96 -15.78
N LEU A 92 4.60 6.35 -14.63
CA LEU A 92 5.34 6.38 -13.37
C LEU A 92 5.71 4.97 -12.88
N LEU A 93 4.87 3.94 -13.15
CA LEU A 93 5.16 2.55 -12.80
C LEU A 93 6.43 2.04 -13.52
N ALA A 94 6.57 2.34 -14.80
CA ALA A 94 7.78 1.99 -15.56
C ALA A 94 9.02 2.73 -15.04
N LYS A 95 8.86 4.01 -14.70
CA LYS A 95 9.96 4.84 -14.15
C LYS A 95 10.40 4.37 -12.78
N ALA A 96 9.48 3.83 -11.97
CA ALA A 96 9.76 3.33 -10.62
C ALA A 96 10.42 1.93 -10.61
N HIS A 97 10.50 1.26 -11.77
CA HIS A 97 11.06 -0.08 -11.85
C HIS A 97 12.43 -0.17 -11.18
N LEU A 98 12.62 -1.17 -10.30
CA LEU A 98 13.78 -1.43 -9.43
C LEU A 98 14.04 -0.35 -8.36
N GLY A 99 13.21 0.68 -8.26
CA GLY A 99 13.31 1.76 -7.29
C GLY A 99 12.19 1.74 -6.25
N VAL A 100 11.86 2.93 -5.76
CA VAL A 100 10.77 3.19 -4.82
C VAL A 100 9.69 4.01 -5.50
N LEU A 101 8.44 3.60 -5.38
CA LEU A 101 7.27 4.40 -5.70
C LEU A 101 6.65 4.90 -4.40
N TYR A 102 6.69 6.21 -4.19
CA TYR A 102 6.17 6.88 -3.01
C TYR A 102 4.85 7.56 -3.33
N VAL A 103 3.84 7.28 -2.53
CA VAL A 103 2.50 7.85 -2.62
C VAL A 103 2.19 8.55 -1.31
N ASP A 104 2.12 9.88 -1.35
CA ASP A 104 1.71 10.66 -0.19
C ASP A 104 0.18 10.72 -0.12
N GLU A 105 -0.38 10.53 1.07
CA GLU A 105 -1.82 10.56 1.31
C GLU A 105 -2.60 9.64 0.35
N VAL A 106 -2.23 8.36 0.32
CA VAL A 106 -2.83 7.36 -0.61
C VAL A 106 -4.35 7.23 -0.45
N ASN A 107 -4.90 7.58 0.72
CA ASN A 107 -6.33 7.62 1.01
C ASN A 107 -7.09 8.70 0.21
N LEU A 108 -6.39 9.71 -0.32
CA LEU A 108 -6.99 10.77 -1.13
C LEU A 108 -6.99 10.45 -2.65
N LEU A 109 -6.31 9.38 -3.06
CA LEU A 109 -6.33 8.95 -4.45
C LEU A 109 -7.67 8.30 -4.84
N PRO A 110 -8.09 8.40 -6.11
CA PRO A 110 -9.23 7.63 -6.62
C PRO A 110 -9.02 6.13 -6.43
N ASN A 111 -10.04 5.42 -5.91
CA ASN A 111 -9.93 3.99 -5.63
C ASN A 111 -9.46 3.14 -6.83
N PRO A 112 -9.92 3.35 -8.09
CA PRO A 112 -9.42 2.58 -9.22
C PRO A 112 -7.92 2.72 -9.43
N LEU A 113 -7.37 3.92 -9.15
CA LEU A 113 -5.94 4.16 -9.28
C LEU A 113 -5.14 3.42 -8.20
N VAL A 114 -5.67 3.38 -6.96
CA VAL A 114 -5.06 2.61 -5.86
C VAL A 114 -5.13 1.11 -6.14
N ASP A 115 -6.24 0.62 -6.70
CA ASP A 115 -6.38 -0.78 -7.10
C ASP A 115 -5.32 -1.20 -8.13
N GLN A 116 -5.18 -0.44 -9.21
CA GLN A 116 -4.15 -0.69 -10.23
C GLN A 116 -2.73 -0.65 -9.66
N LEU A 117 -2.46 0.34 -8.81
CA LEU A 117 -1.18 0.48 -8.15
C LEU A 117 -0.81 -0.75 -7.31
N LEU A 118 -1.76 -1.25 -6.51
CA LEU A 118 -1.57 -2.40 -5.64
C LEU A 118 -1.45 -3.71 -6.44
N ASP A 119 -2.18 -3.84 -7.55
CA ASP A 119 -2.07 -5.00 -8.46
C ASP A 119 -0.69 -5.09 -9.09
N VAL A 120 -0.17 -3.97 -9.58
CA VAL A 120 1.17 -3.92 -10.16
C VAL A 120 2.24 -4.12 -9.10
N ALA A 121 2.08 -3.55 -7.91
CA ALA A 121 3.02 -3.76 -6.80
C ALA A 121 3.12 -5.24 -6.38
N ALA A 122 2.00 -5.97 -6.41
CA ALA A 122 1.96 -7.39 -6.06
C ALA A 122 2.47 -8.31 -7.18
N SER A 123 2.14 -8.00 -8.45
CA SER A 123 2.51 -8.82 -9.60
C SER A 123 3.91 -8.53 -10.16
N GLY A 124 4.41 -7.32 -9.96
CA GLY A 124 5.65 -6.82 -10.54
C GLY A 124 5.58 -6.57 -12.05
N VAL A 125 4.38 -6.56 -12.63
CA VAL A 125 4.15 -6.41 -14.07
C VAL A 125 3.01 -5.43 -14.30
N ASN A 126 3.21 -4.50 -15.24
CA ASN A 126 2.15 -3.62 -15.72
C ASN A 126 1.69 -4.07 -17.11
N ILE A 127 0.38 -4.20 -17.31
CA ILE A 127 -0.26 -4.56 -18.58
C ILE A 127 -1.19 -3.41 -18.97
N ILE A 128 -1.00 -2.89 -20.17
CA ILE A 128 -1.80 -1.81 -20.72
C ILE A 128 -2.53 -2.35 -21.94
N GLU A 129 -3.84 -2.28 -21.91
CA GLU A 129 -4.69 -2.68 -23.02
C GLU A 129 -5.45 -1.48 -23.55
N ARG A 130 -5.29 -1.17 -24.84
CA ARG A 130 -5.97 -0.06 -25.49
C ARG A 130 -6.25 -0.40 -26.94
N ASP A 131 -7.50 -0.26 -27.36
CA ASP A 131 -7.95 -0.45 -28.76
C ASP A 131 -7.50 -1.78 -29.38
N GLY A 132 -7.54 -2.86 -28.58
CA GLY A 132 -7.15 -4.20 -29.01
C GLY A 132 -5.63 -4.45 -29.05
N ILE A 133 -4.83 -3.49 -28.61
CA ILE A 133 -3.37 -3.63 -28.48
C ILE A 133 -3.03 -3.81 -27.00
N SER A 134 -2.25 -4.85 -26.69
CA SER A 134 -1.74 -5.12 -25.34
C SER A 134 -0.23 -4.88 -25.28
N HIS A 135 0.22 -4.14 -24.28
CA HIS A 135 1.64 -3.94 -23.99
C HIS A 135 1.93 -4.33 -22.55
N ARG A 136 2.98 -5.12 -22.36
CA ARG A 136 3.43 -5.61 -21.06
C ARG A 136 4.86 -5.18 -20.78
N HIS A 137 5.12 -4.70 -19.55
CA HIS A 137 6.47 -4.40 -19.10
C HIS A 137 6.65 -4.72 -17.62
N ASP A 138 7.88 -4.95 -17.21
CA ASP A 138 8.22 -5.14 -15.81
C ASP A 138 8.08 -3.83 -15.03
N ALA A 139 7.47 -3.92 -13.86
CA ALA A 139 7.24 -2.81 -12.95
C ALA A 139 7.42 -3.28 -11.49
N ARG A 140 8.61 -3.81 -11.18
CA ARG A 140 8.99 -4.26 -9.83
C ARG A 140 9.54 -3.07 -9.06
N PHE A 141 8.86 -2.64 -8.02
CA PHE A 141 9.26 -1.49 -7.20
C PHE A 141 8.82 -1.69 -5.76
N VAL A 142 9.45 -1.00 -4.84
CA VAL A 142 8.99 -0.90 -3.45
C VAL A 142 7.90 0.16 -3.38
N LEU A 143 6.66 -0.26 -3.11
CA LEU A 143 5.55 0.67 -2.89
C LEU A 143 5.56 1.16 -1.45
N ILE A 144 5.52 2.47 -1.26
CA ILE A 144 5.35 3.12 0.05
C ILE A 144 4.17 4.08 -0.05
N GLY A 145 3.06 3.73 0.57
CA GLY A 145 1.90 4.60 0.74
C GLY A 145 1.90 5.24 2.11
N THR A 146 1.64 6.55 2.21
CA THR A 146 1.40 7.19 3.50
C THR A 146 -0.06 7.56 3.65
N MET A 147 -0.52 7.61 4.89
CA MET A 147 -1.87 8.00 5.24
C MET A 147 -1.86 8.81 6.53
N ASN A 148 -2.69 9.83 6.60
CA ASN A 148 -3.07 10.48 7.85
C ASN A 148 -4.52 10.08 8.18
N PRO A 149 -4.77 9.34 9.26
CA PRO A 149 -6.12 8.90 9.63
C PRO A 149 -7.12 10.04 9.84
N GLU A 150 -6.63 11.25 10.18
CA GLU A 150 -7.48 12.44 10.36
C GLU A 150 -8.08 12.95 9.04
N GLU A 151 -7.48 12.60 7.90
CA GLU A 151 -7.88 13.05 6.56
C GLU A 151 -8.77 12.04 5.84
N GLY A 152 -9.07 10.92 6.49
CA GLY A 152 -9.90 9.84 5.97
C GLY A 152 -9.18 8.50 5.98
N GLU A 153 -9.96 7.45 5.76
CA GLU A 153 -9.48 6.07 5.78
C GLU A 153 -9.55 5.46 4.38
N LEU A 154 -8.65 4.54 4.12
CA LEU A 154 -8.76 3.65 2.97
C LEU A 154 -9.89 2.64 3.19
N ARG A 155 -10.58 2.28 2.12
CA ARG A 155 -11.55 1.18 2.18
C ARG A 155 -10.88 -0.11 2.67
N PRO A 156 -11.54 -0.93 3.48
CA PRO A 156 -10.97 -2.16 4.03
C PRO A 156 -10.40 -3.09 2.95
N GLN A 157 -11.04 -3.14 1.77
CA GLN A 157 -10.59 -3.94 0.64
C GLN A 157 -9.24 -3.48 0.06
N LEU A 158 -8.95 -2.17 0.10
CA LEU A 158 -7.66 -1.61 -0.33
C LEU A 158 -6.61 -1.78 0.76
N LEU A 159 -7.00 -1.60 2.03
CA LEU A 159 -6.12 -1.86 3.17
C LEU A 159 -5.58 -3.28 3.16
N ASP A 160 -6.43 -4.29 2.97
CA ASP A 160 -6.02 -5.70 2.91
C ASP A 160 -5.00 -5.99 1.81
N ARG A 161 -4.96 -5.18 0.74
CA ARG A 161 -4.04 -5.37 -0.38
C ARG A 161 -2.62 -4.87 -0.10
N PHE A 162 -2.42 -3.95 0.84
CA PHE A 162 -1.08 -3.62 1.32
C PHE A 162 -0.48 -4.81 2.06
N GLY A 163 0.79 -5.09 1.80
CA GLY A 163 1.50 -6.18 2.45
C GLY A 163 1.74 -5.91 3.94
N LEU A 164 2.36 -4.79 4.22
CA LEU A 164 2.74 -4.38 5.57
C LEU A 164 2.09 -3.06 5.94
N ALA A 165 1.73 -2.89 7.20
CA ALA A 165 1.29 -1.62 7.75
C ALA A 165 2.06 -1.25 9.02
N VAL A 166 2.43 0.02 9.11
CA VAL A 166 3.12 0.59 10.25
C VAL A 166 2.37 1.83 10.70
N GLU A 167 2.07 1.89 11.99
CA GLU A 167 1.48 3.07 12.59
C GLU A 167 2.55 3.89 13.31
N MET A 168 2.68 5.13 12.89
CA MET A 168 3.57 6.10 13.48
C MET A 168 2.83 6.92 14.51
N SER A 169 3.38 7.07 15.68
CA SER A 169 2.85 7.94 16.73
C SER A 169 3.76 9.14 16.98
N ASN A 170 3.21 10.17 17.62
CA ASN A 170 4.02 11.26 18.11
C ASN A 170 5.01 10.77 19.18
N CYS A 171 6.24 11.26 19.11
CA CYS A 171 7.25 10.96 20.12
C CYS A 171 7.03 11.86 21.35
N PHE A 172 6.63 11.25 22.47
CA PHE A 172 6.45 11.93 23.77
C PHE A 172 7.62 11.71 24.73
N ASP A 173 8.59 10.88 24.37
CA ASP A 173 9.84 10.72 25.11
C ASP A 173 10.77 11.90 24.81
N ALA A 174 11.11 12.65 25.84
CA ALA A 174 11.91 13.87 25.72
C ALA A 174 13.32 13.60 25.20
N ASP A 175 13.95 12.50 25.64
CA ASP A 175 15.33 12.14 25.24
C ASP A 175 15.37 11.66 23.80
N VAL A 176 14.39 10.85 23.41
CA VAL A 176 14.24 10.41 22.02
C VAL A 176 13.99 11.60 21.11
N ARG A 177 13.06 12.48 21.48
CA ARG A 177 12.74 13.69 20.73
C ARG A 177 13.96 14.61 20.57
N GLN A 178 14.73 14.80 21.64
CA GLN A 178 15.97 15.57 21.59
C GLN A 178 16.99 14.96 20.63
N ARG A 179 17.16 13.63 20.64
CA ARG A 179 18.05 12.92 19.70
C ARG A 179 17.62 13.12 18.25
N ILE A 180 16.31 13.00 17.94
CA ILE A 180 15.77 13.24 16.60
C ILE A 180 16.11 14.65 16.14
N VAL A 181 15.82 15.67 16.97
CA VAL A 181 16.06 17.08 16.63
C VAL A 181 17.55 17.35 16.45
N LYS A 182 18.42 16.86 17.36
CA LYS A 182 19.89 17.01 17.24
C LYS A 182 20.43 16.38 15.96
N SER A 183 19.95 15.17 15.62
CA SER A 183 20.35 14.47 14.40
C SER A 183 19.95 15.27 13.16
N ARG A 184 18.71 15.80 13.15
CA ARG A 184 18.23 16.61 12.03
C ARG A 184 19.01 17.92 11.88
N LEU A 185 19.24 18.66 12.96
CA LEU A 185 19.99 19.92 12.93
C LEU A 185 21.44 19.69 12.50
N ALA A 186 22.08 18.61 12.95
CA ALA A 186 23.43 18.26 12.53
C ALA A 186 23.51 17.97 11.02
N PHE A 187 22.50 17.31 10.47
CA PHE A 187 22.39 17.10 9.02
C PHE A 187 22.15 18.42 8.27
N ASP A 188 21.26 19.29 8.76
CA ASP A 188 20.96 20.57 8.10
C ASP A 188 22.16 21.54 8.13
N THR A 189 23.02 21.44 9.14
CA THR A 189 24.21 22.27 9.27
C THR A 189 25.33 21.84 8.34
N ASP A 190 25.60 20.55 8.24
CA ASP A 190 26.64 19.98 7.37
C ASP A 190 26.21 18.59 6.88
N PRO A 191 25.44 18.55 5.77
CA PRO A 191 24.95 17.29 5.22
C PRO A 191 26.08 16.34 4.80
N GLU A 192 27.19 16.87 4.30
CA GLU A 192 28.30 16.07 3.77
C GLU A 192 29.03 15.35 4.91
N ALA A 193 29.47 16.09 5.93
CA ALA A 193 30.12 15.50 7.10
C ALA A 193 29.18 14.59 7.89
N PHE A 194 27.86 14.88 7.94
CA PHE A 194 26.88 14.00 8.56
C PHE A 194 26.77 12.67 7.83
N ARG A 195 26.67 12.71 6.50
CA ARG A 195 26.60 11.51 5.66
C ARG A 195 27.87 10.66 5.74
N ALA A 196 29.04 11.30 5.71
CA ALA A 196 30.33 10.60 5.84
C ALA A 196 30.41 9.76 7.13
N ARG A 197 29.83 10.23 8.24
CA ARG A 197 29.77 9.47 9.49
C ARG A 197 28.94 8.21 9.42
N HIS A 198 27.93 8.19 8.56
CA HIS A 198 27.01 7.05 8.38
C HIS A 198 27.30 6.20 7.14
N GLU A 199 28.32 6.55 6.36
CA GLU A 199 28.61 5.91 5.05
C GLU A 199 28.91 4.42 5.17
N SER A 200 29.70 4.02 6.16
CA SER A 200 30.03 2.62 6.40
C SER A 200 28.79 1.77 6.70
N GLU A 201 27.91 2.27 7.58
CA GLU A 201 26.66 1.59 7.94
C GLU A 201 25.68 1.52 6.77
N GLN A 202 25.56 2.62 6.00
CA GLN A 202 24.74 2.70 4.79
C GLN A 202 25.20 1.67 3.74
N THR A 203 26.49 1.63 3.49
CA THR A 203 27.09 0.68 2.53
C THR A 203 26.88 -0.76 2.96
N SER A 204 27.15 -1.07 4.24
CA SER A 204 26.92 -2.39 4.82
C SER A 204 25.44 -2.81 4.70
N LEU A 205 24.50 -1.91 5.00
CA LEU A 205 23.08 -2.18 4.91
C LEU A 205 22.64 -2.42 3.46
N GLY A 206 23.14 -1.62 2.51
CA GLY A 206 22.88 -1.82 1.08
C GLY A 206 23.39 -3.18 0.58
N GLN A 207 24.60 -3.57 1.00
CA GLN A 207 25.16 -4.90 0.68
C GLN A 207 24.32 -6.03 1.27
N ARG A 208 23.81 -5.89 2.50
CA ARG A 208 22.91 -6.86 3.13
C ARG A 208 21.59 -6.99 2.38
N ILE A 209 20.98 -5.88 1.93
CA ILE A 209 19.76 -5.93 1.12
C ILE A 209 20.03 -6.67 -0.20
N HIS A 210 21.16 -6.38 -0.86
CA HIS A 210 21.51 -7.04 -2.12
C HIS A 210 21.71 -8.55 -1.93
N ALA A 211 22.48 -8.96 -0.91
CA ALA A 211 22.71 -10.35 -0.58
C ALA A 211 21.40 -11.08 -0.21
N ALA A 212 20.53 -10.44 0.60
CA ALA A 212 19.23 -10.97 0.97
C ALA A 212 18.33 -11.21 -0.24
N ARG A 213 18.27 -10.27 -1.20
CA ARG A 213 17.52 -10.44 -2.47
C ARG A 213 17.98 -11.68 -3.25
N ALA A 214 19.29 -11.87 -3.34
CA ALA A 214 19.87 -13.00 -4.08
C ALA A 214 19.56 -14.34 -3.37
N ALA A 215 19.47 -14.33 -2.05
CA ALA A 215 19.24 -15.53 -1.24
C ALA A 215 17.74 -15.92 -1.12
N LEU A 216 16.77 -15.07 -1.50
CA LEU A 216 15.34 -15.35 -1.29
C LEU A 216 14.88 -16.69 -1.84
N SER A 217 15.37 -17.09 -3.01
CA SER A 217 14.96 -18.34 -3.67
C SER A 217 15.53 -19.59 -3.02
N SER A 218 16.51 -19.47 -2.12
CA SER A 218 17.12 -20.61 -1.42
C SER A 218 16.42 -20.98 -0.11
N PHE A 219 15.45 -20.17 0.34
CA PHE A 219 14.73 -20.42 1.57
C PHE A 219 13.45 -21.22 1.30
N ASP A 220 13.34 -22.36 1.98
CA ASP A 220 12.11 -23.13 2.11
C ASP A 220 11.45 -22.89 3.47
N PHE A 221 10.21 -23.34 3.61
CA PHE A 221 9.42 -23.20 4.84
C PHE A 221 9.13 -24.56 5.43
N ASP A 222 9.50 -24.76 6.69
CA ASP A 222 9.13 -25.96 7.45
C ASP A 222 7.63 -25.94 7.80
N ASP A 223 7.05 -27.11 8.03
CA ASP A 223 5.64 -27.26 8.45
C ASP A 223 5.32 -26.49 9.74
N THR A 224 6.27 -26.37 10.65
CA THR A 224 6.14 -25.59 11.89
C THR A 224 5.96 -24.10 11.62
N VAL A 225 6.61 -23.57 10.59
CA VAL A 225 6.47 -22.16 10.14
C VAL A 225 5.08 -21.95 9.54
N HIS A 226 4.64 -22.88 8.68
CA HIS A 226 3.28 -22.81 8.10
C HIS A 226 2.20 -22.90 9.17
N ALA A 227 2.32 -23.84 10.13
CA ALA A 227 1.38 -23.98 11.22
C ALA A 227 1.28 -22.69 12.05
N ARG A 228 2.43 -22.09 12.40
CA ARG A 228 2.43 -20.84 13.19
C ARG A 228 1.83 -19.67 12.45
N VAL A 229 2.06 -19.53 11.15
CA VAL A 229 1.42 -18.50 10.31
C VAL A 229 -0.09 -18.68 10.31
N SER A 230 -0.58 -19.89 10.09
CA SER A 230 -2.02 -20.18 10.08
C SER A 230 -2.68 -19.89 11.44
N GLU A 231 -2.05 -20.28 12.56
CA GLU A 231 -2.52 -19.96 13.91
C GLU A 231 -2.68 -18.45 14.09
N LEU A 232 -1.67 -17.67 13.76
CA LEU A 232 -1.69 -16.21 13.92
C LEU A 232 -2.75 -15.53 13.04
N CYS A 233 -2.96 -16.02 11.82
CA CYS A 233 -3.99 -15.50 10.92
C CYS A 233 -5.41 -15.84 11.40
N ILE A 234 -5.62 -17.06 11.93
CA ILE A 234 -6.89 -17.49 12.53
C ILE A 234 -7.18 -16.66 13.77
N ASP A 235 -6.22 -16.50 14.69
CA ASP A 235 -6.36 -15.71 15.90
C ASP A 235 -6.68 -14.23 15.61
N ALA A 236 -6.15 -13.71 14.50
CA ALA A 236 -6.42 -12.35 14.04
C ALA A 236 -7.74 -12.20 13.27
N HIS A 237 -8.50 -13.30 13.04
CA HIS A 237 -9.76 -13.33 12.30
C HIS A 237 -9.63 -12.70 10.89
N VAL A 238 -8.55 -13.00 10.19
CA VAL A 238 -8.27 -12.45 8.86
C VAL A 238 -9.07 -13.19 7.79
N ASP A 239 -9.61 -12.45 6.82
CA ASP A 239 -10.29 -13.04 5.67
C ASP A 239 -9.30 -13.52 4.61
N GLY A 240 -9.55 -14.72 4.08
CA GLY A 240 -8.77 -15.31 2.99
C GLY A 240 -7.35 -15.69 3.39
N LEU A 241 -6.50 -15.96 2.40
CA LEU A 241 -5.13 -16.49 2.59
C LEU A 241 -4.03 -15.48 2.23
N ARG A 242 -4.39 -14.22 1.95
CA ARG A 242 -3.41 -13.20 1.57
C ARG A 242 -2.44 -12.89 2.70
N ALA A 243 -2.94 -12.80 3.93
CA ALA A 243 -2.12 -12.54 5.10
C ALA A 243 -1.09 -13.64 5.34
N ASP A 244 -1.49 -14.92 5.15
CA ASP A 244 -0.59 -16.09 5.28
C ASP A 244 0.57 -15.97 4.29
N ILE A 245 0.28 -15.70 3.01
CA ILE A 245 1.30 -15.55 1.97
C ILE A 245 2.23 -14.38 2.25
N VAL A 246 1.67 -13.23 2.66
CA VAL A 246 2.46 -12.04 3.00
C VAL A 246 3.34 -12.29 4.20
N MET A 247 2.83 -12.97 5.23
CA MET A 247 3.58 -13.30 6.45
C MET A 247 4.75 -14.23 6.16
N LEU A 248 4.55 -15.26 5.33
CA LEU A 248 5.62 -16.14 4.86
C LEU A 248 6.70 -15.36 4.09
N ARG A 249 6.29 -14.50 3.13
CA ARG A 249 7.23 -13.66 2.38
C ARG A 249 8.00 -12.70 3.28
N ALA A 250 7.33 -12.06 4.23
CA ALA A 250 7.96 -11.14 5.17
C ALA A 250 8.95 -11.86 6.11
N ALA A 251 8.56 -13.04 6.63
CA ALA A 251 9.45 -13.87 7.46
C ALA A 251 10.69 -14.34 6.69
N ARG A 252 10.52 -14.76 5.43
CA ARG A 252 11.62 -15.11 4.53
C ARG A 252 12.54 -13.93 4.25
N ALA A 253 11.97 -12.76 3.95
CA ALA A 253 12.75 -11.54 3.74
C ALA A 253 13.55 -11.15 4.98
N LEU A 254 12.97 -11.32 6.18
CA LEU A 254 13.66 -11.06 7.44
C LEU A 254 14.80 -12.05 7.67
N ALA A 255 14.56 -13.34 7.51
CA ALA A 255 15.60 -14.37 7.63
C ALA A 255 16.77 -14.13 6.67
N ALA A 256 16.46 -13.81 5.41
CA ALA A 256 17.46 -13.47 4.41
C ALA A 256 18.26 -12.20 4.78
N LEU A 257 17.60 -11.16 5.28
CA LEU A 257 18.26 -9.91 5.70
C LEU A 257 19.19 -10.13 6.91
N GLU A 258 18.88 -11.07 7.77
CA GLU A 258 19.69 -11.45 8.93
C GLU A 258 20.77 -12.47 8.59
N GLY A 259 20.78 -13.01 7.38
CA GLY A 259 21.72 -14.05 6.97
C GLY A 259 21.49 -15.37 7.70
N ALA A 260 20.24 -15.64 8.10
CA ALA A 260 19.88 -16.90 8.77
C ALA A 260 19.99 -18.08 7.79
N ALA A 261 20.22 -19.28 8.31
CA ALA A 261 20.26 -20.49 7.49
C ALA A 261 18.86 -20.91 7.00
N ASN A 262 17.82 -20.72 7.83
CA ASN A 262 16.44 -21.14 7.59
C ASN A 262 15.45 -20.08 8.09
N VAL A 263 14.22 -20.14 7.60
CA VAL A 263 13.12 -19.38 8.19
C VAL A 263 12.67 -20.08 9.48
N ALA A 264 12.68 -19.36 10.61
CA ALA A 264 12.24 -19.86 11.90
C ALA A 264 10.92 -19.20 12.34
N VAL A 265 10.21 -19.83 13.27
CA VAL A 265 8.99 -19.30 13.90
C VAL A 265 9.20 -17.90 14.47
N THR A 266 10.37 -17.62 15.03
CA THR A 266 10.73 -16.28 15.55
C THR A 266 10.72 -15.20 14.48
N HIS A 267 11.05 -15.49 13.22
CA HIS A 267 10.93 -14.53 12.12
C HIS A 267 9.46 -14.22 11.83
N VAL A 268 8.58 -15.24 11.89
CA VAL A 268 7.13 -15.06 11.72
C VAL A 268 6.55 -14.15 12.81
N GLU A 269 6.87 -14.41 14.08
CA GLU A 269 6.38 -13.63 15.22
C GLU A 269 6.79 -12.14 15.13
N ARG A 270 8.00 -11.88 14.67
CA ARG A 270 8.53 -10.51 14.53
C ARG A 270 7.91 -9.71 13.40
N VAL A 271 7.39 -10.35 12.37
CA VAL A 271 6.71 -9.67 11.26
C VAL A 271 5.19 -9.63 11.41
N ALA A 272 4.64 -10.46 12.32
CA ALA A 272 3.21 -10.66 12.48
C ALA A 272 2.44 -9.35 12.70
N ASP A 273 2.93 -8.45 13.56
CA ASP A 273 2.23 -7.18 13.83
C ASP A 273 2.13 -6.31 12.58
N ALA A 274 3.22 -6.16 11.82
CA ALA A 274 3.21 -5.37 10.59
C ALA A 274 2.29 -5.96 9.50
N VAL A 275 2.12 -7.30 9.46
CA VAL A 275 1.25 -7.98 8.51
C VAL A 275 -0.21 -7.94 8.93
N LEU A 276 -0.50 -8.09 10.22
CA LEU A 276 -1.86 -8.31 10.72
C LEU A 276 -2.54 -7.02 11.20
N LYS A 277 -1.79 -5.96 11.53
CA LYS A 277 -2.31 -4.75 12.18
C LYS A 277 -3.52 -4.14 11.46
N HIS A 278 -3.45 -4.03 10.16
CA HIS A 278 -4.50 -3.43 9.32
C HIS A 278 -5.55 -4.44 8.83
N ARG A 279 -5.38 -5.72 9.18
CA ARG A 279 -6.27 -6.84 8.80
C ARG A 279 -7.06 -7.39 9.96
N ARG A 280 -6.64 -7.12 11.21
CA ARG A 280 -7.36 -7.58 12.40
C ARG A 280 -8.75 -7.00 12.41
N ARG A 281 -9.76 -7.87 12.47
CA ARG A 281 -11.11 -7.45 12.80
C ARG A 281 -11.20 -7.33 14.32
N GLU A 282 -11.56 -6.14 14.80
CA GLU A 282 -12.03 -6.03 16.17
C GLU A 282 -13.20 -7.00 16.31
N SER A 283 -13.11 -7.92 17.28
CA SER A 283 -14.23 -8.77 17.64
C SER A 283 -15.37 -7.83 18.00
N GLN A 284 -16.32 -7.64 17.10
CA GLN A 284 -17.57 -6.97 17.44
C GLN A 284 -18.14 -7.79 18.58
N SER A 285 -18.07 -7.22 19.78
CA SER A 285 -18.84 -7.73 20.91
C SER A 285 -20.25 -7.92 20.38
N PRO A 286 -20.85 -9.11 20.55
CA PRO A 286 -22.17 -9.38 19.98
C PRO A 286 -23.07 -8.22 20.39
N SER A 287 -23.55 -7.47 19.41
CA SER A 287 -24.52 -6.42 19.62
C SER A 287 -25.63 -7.07 20.43
N ARG A 288 -25.79 -6.69 21.67
CA ARG A 288 -26.97 -7.05 22.46
C ARG A 288 -28.16 -6.66 21.60
N GLU A 289 -28.80 -7.66 21.00
CA GLU A 289 -30.13 -7.48 20.45
C GLU A 289 -30.93 -6.74 21.53
N PRO A 290 -31.61 -5.65 21.18
CA PRO A 290 -32.48 -5.00 22.16
C PRO A 290 -33.52 -6.02 22.58
N ALA A 291 -33.44 -6.41 23.85
CA ALA A 291 -34.40 -7.33 24.48
C ALA A 291 -35.80 -6.91 24.04
N SER A 292 -36.48 -7.81 23.34
CA SER A 292 -37.88 -7.72 23.01
C SER A 292 -38.64 -7.37 24.28
N ARG A 293 -39.19 -6.16 24.32
CA ARG A 293 -40.11 -5.77 25.37
C ARG A 293 -41.30 -6.73 25.31
N GLU A 294 -41.47 -7.56 26.35
CA GLU A 294 -42.67 -8.29 26.63
C GLU A 294 -43.85 -7.33 26.55
N SER A 295 -44.69 -7.53 25.55
CA SER A 295 -46.00 -6.91 25.46
C SER A 295 -46.95 -7.67 26.40
N THR A 296 -47.34 -7.04 27.52
CA THR A 296 -48.50 -7.44 28.32
C THR A 296 -49.78 -7.42 27.45
N PRO A 297 -50.65 -8.41 27.55
CA PRO A 297 -51.90 -8.39 26.82
C PRO A 297 -52.88 -7.39 27.44
N ARG A 298 -53.39 -6.46 26.66
CA ARG A 298 -54.59 -5.70 26.98
C ARG A 298 -55.71 -6.06 26.00
N ASP A 299 -56.75 -6.31 26.61
CA ASP A 299 -58.12 -6.75 26.36
C ASP A 299 -58.79 -6.20 25.09
N ALA A 300 -59.79 -6.96 24.68
CA ALA A 300 -60.58 -6.87 23.49
C ALA A 300 -61.36 -5.56 23.34
N GLY A 301 -61.38 -5.04 22.11
CA GLY A 301 -62.30 -4.00 21.65
C GLY A 301 -62.44 -4.06 20.14
N SER A 302 -63.64 -4.45 19.70
CA SER A 302 -64.15 -4.55 18.33
C SER A 302 -63.99 -3.26 17.53
N GLY A 303 -63.55 -3.34 16.24
CA GLY A 303 -63.67 -2.20 15.33
C GLY A 303 -62.96 -2.46 13.98
N GLU A 304 -63.75 -2.85 13.02
CA GLU A 304 -63.67 -2.63 11.56
C GLU A 304 -62.33 -2.60 10.84
N SER A 305 -62.26 -3.50 9.85
CA SER A 305 -61.34 -3.63 8.76
C SER A 305 -61.22 -2.34 7.92
N ASP A 306 -60.03 -1.79 7.84
CA ASP A 306 -59.65 -0.91 6.72
C ASP A 306 -58.56 -1.60 5.88
N TRP A 307 -58.97 -2.12 4.75
CA TRP A 307 -58.15 -2.67 3.69
C TRP A 307 -57.89 -1.58 2.65
N GLY A 308 -56.68 -1.05 2.54
CA GLY A 308 -56.21 -0.55 1.27
C GLY A 308 -56.12 0.97 1.13
N ALA A 309 -54.96 1.50 1.45
CA ALA A 309 -54.46 2.68 0.77
C ALA A 309 -53.15 2.30 0.05
N MET A 310 -53.22 2.18 -1.25
CA MET A 310 -52.03 2.12 -2.11
C MET A 310 -51.26 3.46 -2.00
N PRO A 311 -49.94 3.44 -2.01
CA PRO A 311 -49.13 4.68 -2.10
C PRO A 311 -49.43 5.39 -3.43
N PRO A 312 -49.45 6.72 -3.49
CA PRO A 312 -49.73 7.48 -4.68
C PRO A 312 -48.67 7.22 -5.78
N GLU A 313 -49.15 7.08 -7.03
CA GLU A 313 -48.28 6.97 -8.18
C GLU A 313 -47.37 8.17 -8.36
N PRO A 314 -46.12 7.98 -8.82
CA PRO A 314 -45.21 9.11 -9.06
C PRO A 314 -45.69 9.91 -10.28
N THR A 315 -46.17 11.12 -10.04
CA THR A 315 -46.49 12.06 -11.09
C THR A 315 -45.20 12.69 -11.64
N GLY A 316 -44.99 12.53 -12.95
CA GLY A 316 -44.12 13.40 -13.71
C GLY A 316 -42.93 12.76 -14.43
N ILE A 317 -43.21 12.03 -15.51
CA ILE A 317 -42.20 11.84 -16.56
C ILE A 317 -42.37 13.03 -17.55
N ALA A 318 -41.41 13.96 -17.55
CA ALA A 318 -41.34 15.00 -18.55
C ALA A 318 -41.15 14.39 -19.95
N LYS A 319 -42.04 14.66 -20.88
CA LYS A 319 -41.98 14.21 -22.28
C LYS A 319 -40.70 14.74 -22.93
N VAL A 320 -39.82 13.79 -23.31
CA VAL A 320 -38.65 14.09 -24.14
C VAL A 320 -39.14 14.55 -25.52
N LYS A 321 -38.74 15.77 -25.94
CA LYS A 321 -39.01 16.27 -27.29
C LYS A 321 -38.28 15.39 -28.30
N GLN A 322 -39.05 14.93 -29.33
CA GLN A 322 -38.50 14.15 -30.45
C GLN A 322 -37.34 14.90 -31.10
N VAL A 323 -36.20 14.21 -31.21
CA VAL A 323 -35.06 14.68 -32.02
C VAL A 323 -35.36 14.41 -33.49
N ARG A 324 -35.40 15.45 -34.34
CA ARG A 324 -35.51 15.30 -35.80
C ARG A 324 -34.18 14.75 -36.37
N PRO A 325 -34.22 13.75 -37.25
CA PRO A 325 -32.99 13.31 -37.91
C PRO A 325 -32.49 14.35 -38.92
N LEU A 326 -31.18 14.58 -38.92
CA LEU A 326 -30.51 15.42 -39.92
C LEU A 326 -30.58 14.79 -41.32
N ALA A 327 -31.06 15.55 -42.30
CA ALA A 327 -31.12 15.13 -43.69
C ALA A 327 -29.72 14.96 -44.30
N ALA A 328 -29.48 13.82 -44.93
CA ALA A 328 -28.27 13.50 -45.69
C ALA A 328 -28.12 14.51 -46.87
N LYS A 329 -26.97 15.22 -46.95
CA LYS A 329 -26.55 15.94 -48.15
C LYS A 329 -26.18 14.94 -49.24
N LYS A 330 -26.88 15.05 -50.37
CA LYS A 330 -26.52 14.38 -51.64
C LYS A 330 -25.39 15.17 -52.35
N ALA A 331 -24.56 14.36 -52.99
CA ALA A 331 -23.52 14.57 -54.02
C ALA A 331 -22.20 15.12 -53.52
#